data_5130c45186139a7be91fbff5daa40c61
#
_entry.id   5130c45186139a7be91fbff5daa40c61
#
_cell.length_a   1.000
_cell.length_b   1.000
_cell.length_c   1.000
_cell.angle_alpha   90.00
_cell.angle_beta   90.00
_cell.angle_gamma   90.00
#
_symmetry.space_group_name_H-M   'P 1'
#
loop_
_entity.id
_entity.type
_entity.pdbx_description
1 polymer ?
#
loop_
_entity_poly.entity_id
_entity_poly.type
_entity_poly.pdbx_seq_one_letter_code
_entity_poly.pdbx_strand_id
1 'polypeptide(L)'
;MALPRPGCYWGPALLFLSVSPVGSEGTAAKLAQGHADEMTDNQNFEIFLATLPGLEPVLRDEVGSKGFKQARAVPGGVTIKGGWPEVWRANLWVRGAGRVLARVDSFRAVHLAQLDDRARRVPWASVLRPDIPFRVEASCAGSRIYHSGAAAQRIETAIRETLGAPCSAEAEVTVMLRIENDHCTVSVDTSGEPLHKRGYKEAINAAPMRETMASLFLRQCGFDGGEPVLDPMCGSGTFIIEAAEIAARLNPGRARHFAFEKLASFDPEAWQRMREVKSARIPATRFHGSDRDAGAIAMSRANAERAGIAGYTEFRQGTISEVHPPEGPPGLVIVNPPYGNRIGDKGKLAPLYRALGQVLASRFSGWRVGLVASEPRLAHATGLPFLPPGPPVPHGGLRVSLFRTGPLP
;
A
#
# COMPACT_ATOMS: atom_id res chain seq x y z
N MET A 1 35.90 -36.48 -46.28
CA MET A 1 37.30 -36.68 -45.89
C MET A 1 37.35 -36.31 -44.42
N ALA A 2 37.15 -37.26 -43.58
CA ALA A 2 38.06 -38.06 -42.77
C ALA A 2 38.56 -37.29 -41.53
N LEU A 3 38.01 -37.70 -40.42
CA LEU A 3 38.52 -37.61 -39.04
C LEU A 3 39.93 -38.22 -38.92
N PRO A 4 40.73 -38.01 -37.83
CA PRO A 4 40.46 -38.77 -36.62
C PRO A 4 40.75 -38.11 -35.25
N ARG A 5 40.12 -38.65 -34.19
CA ARG A 5 40.58 -38.79 -32.82
C ARG A 5 41.63 -39.90 -32.71
N PRO A 6 42.28 -40.28 -31.56
CA PRO A 6 42.18 -39.91 -30.14
C PRO A 6 43.52 -39.88 -29.37
N GLY A 7 43.51 -39.73 -28.01
CA GLY A 7 44.64 -40.06 -27.18
C GLY A 7 44.53 -39.71 -25.71
N CYS A 8 44.11 -40.68 -24.85
CA CYS A 8 44.26 -40.66 -23.38
C CYS A 8 45.71 -40.88 -22.96
N TYR A 9 46.15 -40.33 -21.80
CA TYR A 9 46.98 -41.06 -20.82
C TYR A 9 47.06 -40.36 -19.46
N TRP A 10 46.82 -41.06 -18.47
CA TRP A 10 46.98 -41.27 -17.03
C TRP A 10 48.06 -40.49 -16.26
N GLY A 11 47.74 -40.16 -15.03
CA GLY A 11 48.24 -39.54 -13.80
C GLY A 11 49.69 -39.87 -13.35
N PRO A 12 50.13 -39.49 -12.14
CA PRO A 12 49.56 -39.94 -10.85
C PRO A 12 49.40 -38.89 -9.72
N ALA A 13 48.74 -39.33 -8.66
CA ALA A 13 48.48 -38.67 -7.39
C ALA A 13 49.74 -38.38 -6.58
N LEU A 14 49.72 -37.26 -5.81
CA LEU A 14 50.55 -37.09 -4.60
C LEU A 14 49.79 -36.32 -3.51
N LEU A 15 50.01 -36.85 -2.32
CA LEU A 15 49.37 -36.62 -1.03
C LEU A 15 49.35 -35.20 -0.49
N PHE A 16 48.27 -34.93 0.22
CA PHE A 16 48.04 -34.16 1.45
C PHE A 16 49.18 -33.42 2.13
N LEU A 17 48.94 -32.16 2.42
CA LEU A 17 49.13 -31.58 3.75
C LEU A 17 48.11 -30.47 3.98
N SER A 18 47.23 -30.70 4.97
CA SER A 18 46.27 -29.76 5.50
C SER A 18 46.99 -28.66 6.27
N VAL A 19 46.79 -27.40 5.88
CA VAL A 19 47.03 -26.24 6.75
C VAL A 19 45.79 -25.40 6.77
N SER A 20 45.09 -25.40 7.91
CA SER A 20 43.99 -24.50 8.20
C SER A 20 44.52 -23.09 8.38
N PRO A 21 43.98 -22.08 7.75
CA PRO A 21 44.15 -20.69 8.22
C PRO A 21 43.07 -20.38 9.26
N VAL A 22 43.54 -20.18 10.48
CA VAL A 22 42.77 -19.62 11.60
C VAL A 22 42.41 -18.17 11.30
N GLY A 23 41.12 -17.86 11.36
CA GLY A 23 40.46 -16.66 11.79
C GLY A 23 41.06 -15.28 11.52
N SER A 24 40.56 -14.59 10.50
CA SER A 24 40.56 -13.12 10.45
C SER A 24 39.34 -12.47 9.75
N GLU A 25 38.39 -13.25 9.23
CA GLU A 25 37.19 -12.69 8.59
C GLU A 25 36.06 -12.30 9.55
N GLY A 26 36.08 -12.80 10.78
CA GLY A 26 35.04 -12.51 11.79
C GLY A 26 35.10 -11.09 12.39
N THR A 27 36.28 -10.44 12.35
CA THR A 27 36.50 -9.17 13.06
C THR A 27 36.16 -7.97 12.18
N ALA A 28 36.41 -8.05 10.88
CA ALA A 28 36.07 -6.98 9.94
C ALA A 28 34.56 -6.85 9.69
N ALA A 29 33.84 -7.97 9.61
CA ALA A 29 32.37 -7.97 9.48
C ALA A 29 31.66 -7.46 10.76
N LYS A 30 32.18 -7.79 11.94
CA LYS A 30 31.65 -7.26 13.22
C LYS A 30 31.96 -5.79 13.43
N LEU A 31 33.11 -5.29 12.97
CA LEU A 31 33.46 -3.87 13.02
C LEU A 31 32.64 -3.05 12.00
N ALA A 32 32.37 -3.59 10.82
CA ALA A 32 31.50 -2.95 9.84
C ALA A 32 30.02 -2.93 10.30
N GLN A 33 29.53 -3.97 10.95
CA GLN A 33 28.22 -4.00 11.57
C GLN A 33 28.10 -3.09 12.78
N GLY A 34 29.13 -3.02 13.65
CA GLY A 34 29.15 -2.12 14.80
C GLY A 34 29.17 -0.64 14.39
N HIS A 35 29.87 -0.26 13.31
CA HIS A 35 29.88 1.12 12.81
C HIS A 35 28.56 1.49 12.09
N ALA A 36 27.87 0.54 11.46
CA ALA A 36 26.55 0.75 10.89
C ALA A 36 25.48 0.93 11.99
N ASP A 37 25.57 0.21 13.09
CA ASP A 37 24.65 0.31 14.22
C ASP A 37 24.87 1.61 15.05
N GLU A 38 26.10 2.08 15.20
CA GLU A 38 26.40 3.32 15.95
C GLU A 38 26.04 4.61 15.17
N MET A 39 25.99 4.58 13.83
CA MET A 39 25.54 5.74 13.01
C MET A 39 24.02 5.87 12.94
N THR A 40 23.22 4.87 13.35
CA THR A 40 21.75 4.84 13.17
C THR A 40 20.94 5.26 14.38
N ASP A 41 21.52 5.34 15.58
CA ASP A 41 20.73 5.57 16.81
C ASP A 41 20.31 7.03 17.05
N ASN A 42 20.87 8.00 16.32
CA ASN A 42 20.59 9.42 16.51
C ASN A 42 19.62 10.01 15.47
N GLN A 43 18.99 9.20 14.58
CA GLN A 43 18.08 9.65 13.53
C GLN A 43 16.72 8.91 13.51
N ASN A 44 16.38 8.16 14.55
CA ASN A 44 15.10 7.44 14.59
C ASN A 44 13.97 8.39 15.03
N PHE A 45 13.00 8.57 14.14
CA PHE A 45 11.78 9.33 14.39
C PHE A 45 10.54 8.44 14.18
N GLU A 46 9.38 8.96 14.54
CA GLU A 46 8.12 8.27 14.28
C GLU A 46 7.66 8.49 12.84
N ILE A 47 7.33 7.41 12.16
CA ILE A 47 6.78 7.39 10.81
C ILE A 47 5.32 6.94 10.92
N PHE A 48 4.40 7.73 10.36
CA PHE A 48 2.97 7.44 10.38
C PHE A 48 2.50 7.03 8.98
N LEU A 49 1.95 5.83 8.89
CA LEU A 49 1.35 5.29 7.67
C LEU A 49 -0.16 5.45 7.77
N ALA A 50 -0.71 6.41 7.04
CA ALA A 50 -2.14 6.72 7.08
C ALA A 50 -2.96 5.65 6.37
N THR A 51 -4.11 5.27 6.93
CA THR A 51 -5.09 4.41 6.28
C THR A 51 -6.51 4.84 6.63
N LEU A 52 -7.50 4.17 6.04
CA LEU A 52 -8.90 4.44 6.35
C LEU A 52 -9.27 3.87 7.73
N PRO A 53 -10.10 4.60 8.52
CA PRO A 53 -10.60 4.10 9.79
C PRO A 53 -11.27 2.72 9.63
N GLY A 54 -10.88 1.79 10.51
CA GLY A 54 -11.33 0.40 10.49
C GLY A 54 -10.37 -0.58 9.79
N LEU A 55 -9.33 -0.08 9.10
CA LEU A 55 -8.31 -0.90 8.44
C LEU A 55 -6.94 -0.85 9.11
N GLU A 56 -6.80 -0.14 10.22
CA GLU A 56 -5.54 0.03 10.95
C GLU A 56 -4.92 -1.30 11.40
N PRO A 57 -5.68 -2.28 11.95
CA PRO A 57 -5.11 -3.58 12.32
C PRO A 57 -4.56 -4.35 11.13
N VAL A 58 -5.25 -4.29 9.97
CA VAL A 58 -4.84 -4.99 8.75
C VAL A 58 -3.58 -4.36 8.16
N LEU A 59 -3.50 -3.02 8.17
CA LEU A 59 -2.28 -2.31 7.75
C LEU A 59 -1.12 -2.63 8.69
N ARG A 60 -1.33 -2.69 10.02
CA ARG A 60 -0.30 -3.09 10.98
C ARG A 60 0.26 -4.48 10.64
N ASP A 61 -0.60 -5.44 10.33
CA ASP A 61 -0.21 -6.80 9.98
C ASP A 61 0.55 -6.85 8.65
N GLU A 62 0.19 -6.01 7.68
CA GLU A 62 0.97 -5.83 6.46
C GLU A 62 2.37 -5.28 6.76
N VAL A 63 2.43 -4.18 7.51
CA VAL A 63 3.68 -3.49 7.87
C VAL A 63 4.61 -4.44 8.62
N GLY A 64 4.08 -5.21 9.60
CA GLY A 64 4.84 -6.23 10.32
C GLY A 64 5.37 -7.32 9.39
N SER A 65 4.55 -7.82 8.45
CA SER A 65 4.96 -8.84 7.46
C SER A 65 6.05 -8.36 6.48
N LYS A 66 6.21 -7.04 6.33
CA LYS A 66 7.28 -6.40 5.53
C LYS A 66 8.57 -6.17 6.34
N GLY A 67 8.63 -6.63 7.60
CA GLY A 67 9.81 -6.53 8.44
C GLY A 67 10.03 -5.17 9.12
N PHE A 68 9.01 -4.29 9.16
CA PHE A 68 9.08 -3.08 9.97
C PHE A 68 8.90 -3.42 11.44
N LYS A 69 9.82 -2.93 12.26
CA LYS A 69 9.78 -3.18 13.71
C LYS A 69 8.79 -2.22 14.40
N GLN A 70 8.26 -2.66 15.55
CA GLN A 70 7.42 -1.85 16.44
C GLN A 70 6.18 -1.22 15.78
N ALA A 71 5.59 -1.89 14.78
CA ALA A 71 4.36 -1.44 14.15
C ALA A 71 3.19 -1.42 15.15
N ARG A 72 2.57 -0.26 15.34
CA ARG A 72 1.42 -0.05 16.24
C ARG A 72 0.25 0.56 15.49
N ALA A 73 -0.91 -0.09 15.57
CA ALA A 73 -2.15 0.50 15.08
C ALA A 73 -2.57 1.65 16.01
N VAL A 74 -2.87 2.79 15.42
CA VAL A 74 -3.39 4.00 16.09
C VAL A 74 -4.53 4.56 15.26
N PRO A 75 -5.40 5.42 15.79
CA PRO A 75 -6.50 5.99 15.01
C PRO A 75 -6.03 6.62 13.70
N GLY A 76 -6.58 6.15 12.57
CA GLY A 76 -6.30 6.63 11.23
C GLY A 76 -5.01 6.08 10.60
N GLY A 77 -4.30 5.13 11.23
CA GLY A 77 -3.10 4.56 10.62
C GLY A 77 -2.27 3.62 11.49
N VAL A 78 -1.01 3.52 11.13
CA VAL A 78 0.00 2.71 11.83
C VAL A 78 1.23 3.56 12.06
N THR A 79 1.81 3.49 13.25
CA THR A 79 3.10 4.10 13.54
C THR A 79 4.20 3.03 13.56
N ILE A 80 5.36 3.39 13.06
CA ILE A 80 6.63 2.65 13.17
C ILE A 80 7.72 3.61 13.61
N LYS A 81 8.84 3.10 14.07
CA LYS A 81 10.06 3.89 14.32
C LYS A 81 11.13 3.52 13.30
N GLY A 82 11.85 4.52 12.80
CA GLY A 82 12.92 4.35 11.85
C GLY A 82 13.45 5.66 11.33
N GLY A 83 14.40 5.59 10.41
CA GLY A 83 14.98 6.74 9.71
C GLY A 83 14.42 6.92 8.29
N TRP A 84 15.13 7.70 7.49
CA TRP A 84 14.74 7.96 6.09
C TRP A 84 14.70 6.69 5.22
N PRO A 85 15.59 5.71 5.38
CA PRO A 85 15.49 4.43 4.67
C PRO A 85 14.16 3.70 4.92
N GLU A 86 13.64 3.73 6.17
CA GLU A 86 12.33 3.16 6.50
C GLU A 86 11.19 3.94 5.86
N VAL A 87 11.30 5.27 5.74
CA VAL A 87 10.33 6.11 5.02
C VAL A 87 10.28 5.73 3.55
N TRP A 88 11.43 5.61 2.89
CA TRP A 88 11.50 5.23 1.47
C TRP A 88 10.97 3.82 1.24
N ARG A 89 11.36 2.89 2.12
CA ARG A 89 10.90 1.50 2.08
C ARG A 89 9.39 1.39 2.29
N ALA A 90 8.81 2.18 3.21
CA ALA A 90 7.37 2.20 3.44
C ALA A 90 6.60 2.70 2.21
N ASN A 91 7.06 3.78 1.58
CA ASN A 91 6.47 4.30 0.34
C ASN A 91 6.57 3.31 -0.83
N LEU A 92 7.69 2.59 -0.94
CA LEU A 92 7.92 1.64 -2.03
C LEU A 92 7.14 0.34 -1.85
N TRP A 93 7.06 -0.21 -0.62
CA TRP A 93 6.65 -1.59 -0.37
C TRP A 93 5.26 -1.77 0.25
N VAL A 94 4.74 -0.77 0.99
CA VAL A 94 3.47 -0.92 1.71
C VAL A 94 2.30 -0.60 0.77
N ARG A 95 1.38 -1.58 0.62
CA ARG A 95 0.23 -1.47 -0.29
C ARG A 95 -0.95 -0.76 0.31
N GLY A 96 -1.20 -0.98 1.61
CA GLY A 96 -2.39 -0.51 2.30
C GLY A 96 -2.31 0.92 2.81
N ALA A 97 -1.12 1.52 2.86
CA ALA A 97 -0.95 2.91 3.27
C ALA A 97 -1.46 3.88 2.19
N GLY A 98 -2.24 4.87 2.59
CA GLY A 98 -2.68 5.96 1.72
C GLY A 98 -1.64 7.06 1.58
N ARG A 99 -0.85 7.30 2.63
CA ARG A 99 0.30 8.22 2.71
C ARG A 99 1.28 7.74 3.78
N VAL A 100 2.53 8.14 3.65
CA VAL A 100 3.59 7.96 4.65
C VAL A 100 4.05 9.34 5.10
N LEU A 101 3.94 9.62 6.39
CA LEU A 101 4.33 10.89 6.99
C LEU A 101 5.54 10.70 7.91
N ALA A 102 6.59 11.47 7.68
CA ALA A 102 7.72 11.58 8.62
C ALA A 102 7.36 12.61 9.70
N ARG A 103 7.26 12.20 10.96
CA ARG A 103 7.01 13.11 12.08
C ARG A 103 8.29 13.82 12.49
N VAL A 104 8.36 15.12 12.20
CA VAL A 104 9.55 15.92 12.41
C VAL A 104 9.65 16.41 13.85
N ASP A 105 8.52 16.83 14.42
CA ASP A 105 8.47 17.33 15.80
C ASP A 105 7.07 17.19 16.40
N SER A 106 6.98 17.21 17.73
CA SER A 106 5.72 17.28 18.44
C SER A 106 5.87 18.06 19.74
N PHE A 107 4.91 18.94 20.01
CA PHE A 107 4.93 19.82 21.16
C PHE A 107 3.52 20.26 21.54
N ARG A 108 3.37 20.85 22.74
CA ARG A 108 2.11 21.46 23.16
C ARG A 108 2.08 22.95 22.85
N ALA A 109 0.96 23.43 22.30
CA ALA A 109 0.69 24.86 22.12
C ALA A 109 -0.81 25.14 22.33
N VAL A 110 -1.12 26.14 23.14
CA VAL A 110 -2.50 26.53 23.50
C VAL A 110 -2.90 27.87 22.88
N HIS A 111 -1.96 28.59 22.27
CA HIS A 111 -2.20 29.81 21.50
C HIS A 111 -1.16 29.99 20.39
N LEU A 112 -1.49 30.81 19.39
CA LEU A 112 -0.71 30.97 18.17
C LEU A 112 0.73 31.48 18.42
N ALA A 113 0.98 32.29 19.47
CA ALA A 113 2.33 32.74 19.79
C ALA A 113 3.24 31.58 20.25
N GLN A 114 2.70 30.63 21.05
CA GLN A 114 3.46 29.44 21.40
C GLN A 114 3.72 28.55 20.19
N LEU A 115 2.72 28.41 19.31
CA LEU A 115 2.89 27.64 18.07
C LEU A 115 4.04 28.25 17.21
N ASP A 116 4.05 29.55 17.03
CA ASP A 116 5.07 30.28 16.29
C ASP A 116 6.48 30.09 16.88
N ASP A 117 6.64 30.30 18.20
CA ASP A 117 7.91 30.13 18.91
C ASP A 117 8.43 28.67 18.78
N ARG A 118 7.55 27.66 18.90
CA ARG A 118 7.93 26.26 18.74
C ARG A 118 8.27 25.92 17.29
N ALA A 119 7.49 26.42 16.33
CA ALA A 119 7.72 26.18 14.91
C ALA A 119 9.07 26.69 14.43
N ARG A 120 9.56 27.81 14.98
CA ARG A 120 10.91 28.35 14.66
C ARG A 120 12.07 27.50 15.17
N ARG A 121 11.81 26.64 16.17
CA ARG A 121 12.83 25.74 16.75
C ARG A 121 12.90 24.37 16.05
N VAL A 122 11.93 24.08 15.19
CA VAL A 122 11.96 22.85 14.38
C VAL A 122 13.16 22.89 13.45
N PRO A 123 13.96 21.81 13.34
CA PRO A 123 15.18 21.81 12.52
C PRO A 123 14.83 21.66 11.02
N TRP A 124 14.19 22.66 10.43
CA TRP A 124 13.68 22.61 9.06
C TRP A 124 14.74 22.28 8.02
N ALA A 125 15.96 22.76 8.18
CA ALA A 125 17.07 22.50 7.24
C ALA A 125 17.49 21.01 7.18
N SER A 126 17.18 20.21 8.20
CA SER A 126 17.44 18.77 8.16
C SER A 126 16.41 17.98 7.35
N VAL A 127 15.28 18.62 7.00
CA VAL A 127 14.15 17.97 6.32
C VAL A 127 13.83 18.64 4.99
N LEU A 128 13.72 19.97 4.97
CA LEU A 128 13.35 20.76 3.80
C LEU A 128 14.58 21.37 3.14
N ARG A 129 14.50 21.65 1.85
CA ARG A 129 15.52 22.36 1.08
C ARG A 129 15.09 23.81 0.88
N PRO A 130 16.02 24.78 0.96
CA PRO A 130 15.69 26.21 0.76
C PRO A 130 15.30 26.55 -0.68
N ASP A 131 15.70 25.74 -1.66
CA ASP A 131 15.43 25.92 -3.09
C ASP A 131 14.13 25.24 -3.56
N ILE A 132 13.50 24.40 -2.72
CA ILE A 132 12.27 23.66 -3.07
C ILE A 132 11.06 24.33 -2.43
N PRO A 133 10.02 24.67 -3.23
CA PRO A 133 8.79 25.22 -2.68
C PRO A 133 8.03 24.20 -1.81
N PHE A 134 7.41 24.71 -0.75
CA PHE A 134 6.56 23.93 0.14
C PHE A 134 5.18 24.56 0.32
N ARG A 135 4.24 23.78 0.84
CA ARG A 135 2.93 24.24 1.35
C ARG A 135 2.66 23.65 2.72
N VAL A 136 1.74 24.26 3.46
CA VAL A 136 1.33 23.79 4.79
C VAL A 136 -0.16 23.45 4.78
N GLU A 137 -0.47 22.24 5.26
CA GLU A 137 -1.84 21.82 5.55
C GLU A 137 -1.99 21.65 7.07
N ALA A 138 -2.98 22.31 7.66
CA ALA A 138 -3.24 22.20 9.09
C ALA A 138 -4.63 21.65 9.38
N SER A 139 -4.75 20.88 10.47
CA SER A 139 -6.01 20.42 11.03
C SER A 139 -6.02 20.62 12.52
N CYS A 140 -7.15 21.10 13.06
CA CYS A 140 -7.34 21.36 14.50
C CYS A 140 -8.59 20.62 14.99
N ALA A 141 -8.46 19.89 16.10
CA ALA A 141 -9.56 19.18 16.74
C ALA A 141 -9.42 19.26 18.27
N GLY A 142 -10.51 19.56 18.99
CA GLY A 142 -10.55 19.58 20.47
C GLY A 142 -9.51 20.49 21.13
N SER A 143 -9.07 21.56 20.45
CA SER A 143 -7.93 22.37 20.85
C SER A 143 -8.29 23.85 20.97
N ARG A 144 -7.54 24.60 21.78
CA ARG A 144 -7.70 26.06 21.91
C ARG A 144 -7.31 26.79 20.61
N ILE A 145 -6.32 26.28 19.90
CA ILE A 145 -6.04 26.68 18.52
C ILE A 145 -7.00 25.92 17.61
N TYR A 146 -8.09 26.55 17.21
CA TYR A 146 -9.15 25.93 16.38
C TYR A 146 -9.15 26.38 14.92
N HIS A 147 -8.48 27.48 14.60
CA HIS A 147 -8.45 28.02 13.24
C HIS A 147 -7.24 27.47 12.47
N SER A 148 -7.49 26.45 11.64
CA SER A 148 -6.44 25.74 10.90
C SER A 148 -5.64 26.65 9.95
N GLY A 149 -6.28 27.61 9.26
CA GLY A 149 -5.59 28.56 8.40
C GLY A 149 -4.59 29.45 9.13
N ALA A 150 -4.97 29.96 10.32
CA ALA A 150 -4.05 30.75 11.15
C ALA A 150 -2.89 29.89 11.68
N ALA A 151 -3.15 28.63 12.01
CA ALA A 151 -2.11 27.70 12.43
C ALA A 151 -1.14 27.37 11.30
N ALA A 152 -1.65 27.10 10.08
CA ALA A 152 -0.83 26.89 8.89
C ALA A 152 0.09 28.09 8.61
N GLN A 153 -0.46 29.30 8.65
CA GLN A 153 0.30 30.53 8.42
C GLN A 153 1.48 30.70 9.40
N ARG A 154 1.34 30.27 10.68
CA ARG A 154 2.46 30.31 11.64
C ARG A 154 3.60 29.36 11.24
N ILE A 155 3.26 28.15 10.81
CA ILE A 155 4.28 27.21 10.30
C ILE A 155 4.92 27.75 9.03
N GLU A 156 4.15 28.27 8.08
CA GLU A 156 4.68 28.89 6.83
C GLU A 156 5.66 30.02 7.14
N THR A 157 5.28 30.92 8.03
CA THR A 157 6.13 32.05 8.44
C THR A 157 7.41 31.55 9.09
N ALA A 158 7.31 30.61 10.02
CA ALA A 158 8.49 30.03 10.68
C ALA A 158 9.47 29.40 9.67
N ILE A 159 8.99 28.60 8.72
CA ILE A 159 9.84 27.97 7.69
C ILE A 159 10.49 29.03 6.80
N ARG A 160 9.72 30.02 6.32
CA ARG A 160 10.24 31.08 5.46
C ARG A 160 11.32 31.91 6.14
N GLU A 161 11.16 32.26 7.40
CA GLU A 161 12.10 33.10 8.14
C GLU A 161 13.34 32.33 8.62
N THR A 162 13.23 31.04 8.92
CA THR A 162 14.35 30.24 9.41
C THR A 162 15.13 29.52 8.31
N LEU A 163 14.46 29.13 7.23
CA LEU A 163 15.06 28.35 6.12
C LEU A 163 15.16 29.16 4.81
N GLY A 164 14.31 30.16 4.60
CA GLY A 164 14.25 30.91 3.34
C GLY A 164 13.51 30.19 2.20
N ALA A 165 12.90 29.02 2.44
CA ALA A 165 12.21 28.26 1.40
C ALA A 165 10.94 29.00 0.90
N PRO A 166 10.63 28.97 -0.41
CA PRO A 166 9.43 29.60 -0.96
C PRO A 166 8.18 28.80 -0.61
N CYS A 167 7.08 29.50 -0.25
CA CYS A 167 5.76 28.89 -0.04
C CYS A 167 4.92 29.01 -1.33
N SER A 168 4.28 27.94 -1.77
CA SER A 168 3.41 27.91 -2.95
C SER A 168 2.28 26.90 -2.79
N ALA A 169 1.07 27.28 -3.15
CA ALA A 169 -0.08 26.36 -3.14
C ALA A 169 0.10 25.14 -4.07
N GLU A 170 0.89 25.32 -5.13
CA GLU A 170 1.21 24.29 -6.13
C GLU A 170 2.38 23.37 -5.71
N ALA A 171 2.96 23.61 -4.53
CA ALA A 171 4.13 22.86 -4.07
C ALA A 171 3.78 21.36 -3.87
N GLU A 172 4.70 20.49 -4.31
CA GLU A 172 4.58 19.05 -4.10
C GLU A 172 4.97 18.63 -2.67
N VAL A 173 5.88 19.37 -2.04
CA VAL A 173 6.27 19.10 -0.65
C VAL A 173 5.24 19.73 0.28
N THR A 174 4.60 18.87 1.09
CA THR A 174 3.57 19.30 2.03
C THR A 174 4.03 19.08 3.46
N VAL A 175 4.05 20.14 4.25
CA VAL A 175 4.19 20.09 5.71
C VAL A 175 2.80 19.99 6.31
N MET A 176 2.58 19.02 7.16
CA MET A 176 1.28 18.76 7.81
C MET A 176 1.35 19.09 9.30
N LEU A 177 0.49 19.97 9.75
CA LEU A 177 0.29 20.29 11.17
C LEU A 177 -1.04 19.68 11.65
N ARG A 178 -0.97 18.76 12.60
CA ARG A 178 -2.15 18.26 13.31
C ARG A 178 -2.12 18.79 14.73
N ILE A 179 -3.17 19.49 15.13
CA ILE A 179 -3.37 19.94 16.51
C ILE A 179 -4.58 19.18 17.08
N GLU A 180 -4.36 18.38 18.10
CA GLU A 180 -5.39 17.57 18.74
C GLU A 180 -5.21 17.64 20.25
N ASN A 181 -6.24 18.13 20.98
CA ASN A 181 -6.19 18.34 22.43
C ASN A 181 -4.97 19.18 22.86
N ASP A 182 -4.72 20.29 22.17
CA ASP A 182 -3.58 21.21 22.34
C ASP A 182 -2.20 20.58 22.04
N HIS A 183 -2.13 19.35 21.56
CA HIS A 183 -0.90 18.71 21.13
C HIS A 183 -0.69 18.89 19.62
N CYS A 184 0.41 19.54 19.26
CA CYS A 184 0.81 19.81 17.88
C CYS A 184 1.75 18.70 17.39
N THR A 185 1.44 18.09 16.28
CA THR A 185 2.31 17.14 15.58
C THR A 185 2.66 17.74 14.22
N VAL A 186 3.93 17.97 13.98
CA VAL A 186 4.47 18.46 12.72
C VAL A 186 5.03 17.27 11.93
N SER A 187 4.56 17.10 10.71
CA SER A 187 4.99 15.99 9.83
C SER A 187 5.26 16.51 8.43
N VAL A 188 6.08 15.79 7.67
CA VAL A 188 6.23 16.02 6.22
C VAL A 188 5.59 14.85 5.47
N ASP A 189 4.73 15.15 4.50
CA ASP A 189 4.21 14.15 3.58
C ASP A 189 5.34 13.71 2.64
N THR A 190 5.73 12.47 2.77
CA THR A 190 6.83 11.90 2.00
C THR A 190 6.36 11.20 0.73
N SER A 191 5.05 11.01 0.60
CA SER A 191 4.43 10.31 -0.54
C SER A 191 4.14 11.23 -1.73
N GLY A 192 3.72 12.48 -1.47
CA GLY A 192 3.23 13.41 -2.47
C GLY A 192 1.82 13.03 -2.95
N GLU A 193 1.66 12.53 -4.15
CA GLU A 193 0.38 11.97 -4.57
C GLU A 193 -0.04 10.79 -3.68
N PRO A 194 -1.37 10.60 -3.44
CA PRO A 194 -1.85 9.48 -2.66
C PRO A 194 -1.36 8.12 -3.18
N LEU A 195 -0.95 7.22 -2.29
CA LEU A 195 -0.31 5.94 -2.65
C LEU A 195 -1.22 4.96 -3.38
N HIS A 196 -2.55 5.16 -3.37
CA HIS A 196 -3.44 4.38 -4.22
C HIS A 196 -3.24 4.65 -5.72
N LYS A 197 -2.69 5.80 -6.11
CA LYS A 197 -2.28 6.08 -7.47
C LYS A 197 -0.97 5.35 -7.77
N ARG A 198 -1.07 4.10 -8.26
CA ARG A 198 0.09 3.24 -8.53
C ARG A 198 0.88 3.62 -9.80
N GLY A 199 0.31 4.49 -10.64
CA GLY A 199 0.90 4.93 -11.91
C GLY A 199 0.42 4.17 -13.15
N TYR A 200 -0.41 3.12 -13.01
CA TYR A 200 -0.91 2.34 -14.14
C TYR A 200 -2.40 2.58 -14.47
N LYS A 201 -3.18 3.11 -13.54
CA LYS A 201 -4.62 3.27 -13.71
C LYS A 201 -4.95 4.64 -14.26
N GLU A 202 -5.16 4.72 -15.56
CA GLU A 202 -5.52 5.97 -16.24
C GLU A 202 -7.03 6.13 -16.39
N ALA A 203 -7.73 5.06 -16.80
CA ALA A 203 -9.17 5.07 -16.95
C ALA A 203 -9.86 4.52 -15.68
N ILE A 204 -10.85 5.26 -15.20
CA ILE A 204 -11.61 4.92 -13.99
C ILE A 204 -13.10 5.04 -14.27
N ASN A 205 -13.87 4.05 -13.81
CA ASN A 205 -15.33 4.14 -13.73
C ASN A 205 -15.77 5.09 -12.61
N ALA A 206 -17.03 5.46 -12.58
CA ALA A 206 -17.59 6.24 -11.49
C ALA A 206 -17.36 5.53 -10.12
N ALA A 207 -16.58 6.16 -9.24
CA ALA A 207 -16.21 5.69 -7.90
C ALA A 207 -15.53 4.30 -7.83
N PRO A 208 -14.33 4.16 -8.41
CA PRO A 208 -13.57 2.91 -8.38
C PRO A 208 -13.07 2.59 -6.97
N MET A 209 -12.89 1.30 -6.68
CA MET A 209 -12.15 0.86 -5.49
C MET A 209 -10.73 1.44 -5.54
N ARG A 210 -10.26 2.02 -4.42
CA ARG A 210 -8.86 2.44 -4.29
C ARG A 210 -7.97 1.21 -4.11
N GLU A 211 -6.82 1.19 -4.75
CA GLU A 211 -5.87 0.09 -4.73
C GLU A 211 -5.41 -0.25 -3.30
N THR A 212 -5.18 0.77 -2.46
CA THR A 212 -4.84 0.60 -1.04
C THR A 212 -5.93 -0.13 -0.25
N MET A 213 -7.20 0.15 -0.55
CA MET A 213 -8.33 -0.50 0.09
C MET A 213 -8.51 -1.94 -0.44
N ALA A 214 -8.36 -2.13 -1.75
CA ALA A 214 -8.44 -3.44 -2.37
C ALA A 214 -7.38 -4.40 -1.81
N SER A 215 -6.13 -3.95 -1.66
CA SER A 215 -5.07 -4.77 -1.09
C SER A 215 -5.32 -5.15 0.37
N LEU A 216 -5.87 -4.24 1.18
CA LEU A 216 -6.23 -4.54 2.56
C LEU A 216 -7.43 -5.50 2.66
N PHE A 217 -8.41 -5.39 1.76
CA PHE A 217 -9.53 -6.35 1.71
C PHE A 217 -9.09 -7.74 1.25
N LEU A 218 -8.21 -7.85 0.25
CA LEU A 218 -7.58 -9.12 -0.13
C LEU A 218 -6.88 -9.74 1.07
N ARG A 219 -6.09 -8.96 1.82
CA ARG A 219 -5.40 -9.42 3.03
C ARG A 219 -6.38 -9.85 4.14
N GLN A 220 -7.48 -9.12 4.35
CA GLN A 220 -8.55 -9.54 5.29
C GLN A 220 -9.21 -10.85 4.90
N CYS A 221 -9.30 -11.15 3.61
CA CYS A 221 -9.75 -12.45 3.10
C CYS A 221 -8.68 -13.54 3.25
N GLY A 222 -7.50 -13.24 3.82
CA GLY A 222 -6.42 -14.19 3.98
C GLY A 222 -5.63 -14.48 2.71
N PHE A 223 -5.75 -13.63 1.67
CA PHE A 223 -4.99 -13.78 0.44
C PHE A 223 -3.50 -13.42 0.65
N ASP A 224 -2.62 -14.34 0.31
CA ASP A 224 -1.16 -14.20 0.42
C ASP A 224 -0.41 -14.29 -0.91
N GLY A 225 -1.15 -14.48 -2.01
CA GLY A 225 -0.62 -14.63 -3.37
C GLY A 225 -0.43 -16.08 -3.82
N GLY A 226 -0.89 -17.08 -3.05
CA GLY A 226 -0.71 -18.50 -3.35
C GLY A 226 -1.89 -19.18 -4.03
N GLU A 227 -3.04 -18.54 -4.14
CA GLU A 227 -4.29 -19.09 -4.67
C GLU A 227 -4.88 -18.25 -5.81
N PRO A 228 -5.75 -18.80 -6.67
CA PRO A 228 -6.46 -18.03 -7.68
C PRO A 228 -7.45 -17.05 -7.04
N VAL A 229 -7.64 -15.90 -7.68
CA VAL A 229 -8.64 -14.91 -7.31
C VAL A 229 -9.56 -14.65 -8.49
N LEU A 230 -10.86 -14.56 -8.22
CA LEU A 230 -11.87 -14.22 -9.20
C LEU A 230 -12.73 -13.04 -8.71
N ASP A 231 -12.89 -12.03 -9.58
CA ASP A 231 -13.83 -10.91 -9.38
C ASP A 231 -14.91 -10.96 -10.49
N PRO A 232 -16.16 -11.36 -10.17
CA PRO A 232 -17.22 -11.50 -11.16
C PRO A 232 -17.87 -10.18 -11.58
N MET A 233 -17.43 -9.03 -11.02
CA MET A 233 -17.91 -7.67 -11.36
C MET A 233 -16.73 -6.70 -11.28
N CYS A 234 -15.65 -7.01 -12.04
CA CYS A 234 -14.33 -6.45 -11.83
C CYS A 234 -14.17 -4.95 -12.17
N GLY A 235 -15.10 -4.37 -12.90
CA GLY A 235 -15.03 -2.96 -13.30
C GLY A 235 -13.73 -2.65 -14.01
N SER A 236 -12.88 -1.79 -13.44
CA SER A 236 -11.54 -1.47 -13.97
C SER A 236 -10.42 -2.44 -13.53
N GLY A 237 -10.76 -3.59 -12.95
CA GLY A 237 -9.84 -4.68 -12.62
C GLY A 237 -9.06 -4.53 -11.30
N THR A 238 -9.45 -3.62 -10.41
CA THR A 238 -8.62 -3.25 -9.25
C THR A 238 -8.25 -4.45 -8.35
N PHE A 239 -9.21 -5.30 -7.96
CA PHE A 239 -8.91 -6.47 -7.14
C PHE A 239 -7.99 -7.46 -7.84
N ILE A 240 -8.23 -7.71 -9.11
CA ILE A 240 -7.49 -8.69 -9.90
C ILE A 240 -6.05 -8.23 -10.13
N ILE A 241 -5.86 -6.93 -10.44
CA ILE A 241 -4.51 -6.35 -10.64
C ILE A 241 -3.74 -6.36 -9.31
N GLU A 242 -4.33 -5.91 -8.20
CA GLU A 242 -3.67 -5.95 -6.88
C GLU A 242 -3.35 -7.40 -6.46
N ALA A 243 -4.24 -8.37 -6.70
CA ALA A 243 -3.97 -9.78 -6.41
C ALA A 243 -2.79 -10.32 -7.24
N ALA A 244 -2.75 -10.06 -8.54
CA ALA A 244 -1.66 -10.46 -9.42
C ALA A 244 -0.32 -9.83 -9.01
N GLU A 245 -0.32 -8.54 -8.67
CA GLU A 245 0.88 -7.85 -8.18
C GLU A 245 1.38 -8.39 -6.83
N ILE A 246 0.46 -8.72 -5.89
CA ILE A 246 0.82 -9.36 -4.61
C ILE A 246 1.46 -10.71 -4.87
N ALA A 247 0.84 -11.54 -5.72
CA ALA A 247 1.36 -12.85 -6.10
C ALA A 247 2.71 -12.76 -6.81
N ALA A 248 2.89 -11.79 -7.70
CA ALA A 248 4.14 -11.53 -8.40
C ALA A 248 5.20 -10.84 -7.51
N ARG A 249 4.88 -10.48 -6.26
CA ARG A 249 5.73 -9.73 -5.32
C ARG A 249 6.27 -8.42 -5.91
N LEU A 250 5.46 -7.73 -6.70
CA LEU A 250 5.82 -6.43 -7.25
C LEU A 250 5.61 -5.33 -6.21
N ASN A 251 6.56 -4.41 -6.14
CA ASN A 251 6.44 -3.26 -5.24
C ASN A 251 5.36 -2.28 -5.74
N PRO A 252 4.41 -1.85 -4.91
CA PRO A 252 3.33 -0.95 -5.33
C PRO A 252 3.83 0.45 -5.74
N GLY A 253 4.98 0.88 -5.20
CA GLY A 253 5.57 2.18 -5.50
C GLY A 253 6.54 2.22 -6.68
N ARG A 254 6.75 1.10 -7.39
CA ARG A 254 7.80 0.95 -8.43
C ARG A 254 7.71 1.90 -9.62
N ALA A 255 6.50 2.31 -9.99
CA ALA A 255 6.24 3.09 -11.20
C ALA A 255 5.93 4.57 -10.92
N ARG A 256 6.32 5.09 -9.76
CA ARG A 256 6.01 6.48 -9.38
C ARG A 256 7.18 7.19 -8.73
N HIS A 257 7.10 8.52 -8.68
CA HIS A 257 7.96 9.39 -7.87
C HIS A 257 7.29 9.72 -6.54
N PHE A 258 8.09 10.19 -5.59
CA PHE A 258 7.65 10.51 -4.25
C PHE A 258 8.14 11.89 -3.82
N ALA A 259 7.39 12.56 -2.96
CA ALA A 259 7.77 13.87 -2.44
C ALA A 259 9.09 13.84 -1.64
N PHE A 260 9.43 12.70 -1.01
CA PHE A 260 10.71 12.59 -0.29
C PHE A 260 11.94 12.76 -1.19
N GLU A 261 11.83 12.53 -2.50
CA GLU A 261 12.92 12.75 -3.46
C GLU A 261 13.33 14.23 -3.56
N LYS A 262 12.50 15.15 -3.03
CA LYS A 262 12.76 16.60 -2.97
C LYS A 262 13.21 17.10 -1.59
N LEU A 263 13.34 16.21 -0.61
CA LEU A 263 13.74 16.56 0.75
C LEU A 263 15.27 16.64 0.90
N ALA A 264 15.73 17.37 1.91
CA ALA A 264 17.15 17.51 2.21
C ALA A 264 17.83 16.17 2.59
N SER A 265 17.06 15.27 3.14
CA SER A 265 17.49 13.93 3.59
C SER A 265 17.57 12.89 2.48
N PHE A 266 17.26 13.24 1.22
CA PHE A 266 17.22 12.29 0.13
C PHE A 266 18.63 11.89 -0.33
N ASP A 267 18.88 10.56 -0.39
CA ASP A 267 20.07 9.95 -0.95
C ASP A 267 19.69 9.17 -2.23
N PRO A 268 19.99 9.72 -3.42
CA PRO A 268 19.63 9.10 -4.70
C PRO A 268 20.26 7.73 -4.90
N GLU A 269 21.50 7.51 -4.44
CA GLU A 269 22.19 6.23 -4.63
C GLU A 269 21.60 5.15 -3.74
N ALA A 270 21.35 5.44 -2.46
CA ALA A 270 20.68 4.52 -1.55
C ALA A 270 19.27 4.19 -2.03
N TRP A 271 18.53 5.17 -2.56
CA TRP A 271 17.22 4.98 -3.16
C TRP A 271 17.26 4.08 -4.39
N GLN A 272 18.22 4.31 -5.30
CA GLN A 272 18.38 3.48 -6.48
C GLN A 272 18.68 2.03 -6.10
N ARG A 273 19.59 1.78 -5.17
CA ARG A 273 19.88 0.44 -4.64
C ARG A 273 18.62 -0.23 -4.08
N MET A 274 17.77 0.51 -3.36
CA MET A 274 16.53 -0.02 -2.79
C MET A 274 15.53 -0.41 -3.88
N ARG A 275 15.40 0.36 -4.94
CA ARG A 275 14.51 0.07 -6.09
C ARG A 275 14.96 -1.14 -6.89
N GLU A 276 16.25 -1.41 -6.95
CA GLU A 276 16.86 -2.52 -7.70
C GLU A 276 16.70 -3.88 -7.01
N VAL A 277 16.32 -3.91 -5.73
CA VAL A 277 16.04 -5.16 -5.02
C VAL A 277 14.89 -5.90 -5.69
N LYS A 278 15.22 -6.94 -6.44
CA LYS A 278 14.27 -7.78 -7.18
C LYS A 278 13.68 -8.83 -6.25
N SER A 279 12.43 -8.65 -5.86
CA SER A 279 11.65 -9.69 -5.18
C SER A 279 10.61 -10.33 -6.10
N ALA A 280 10.53 -9.90 -7.36
CA ALA A 280 9.55 -10.36 -8.33
C ALA A 280 9.65 -11.87 -8.58
N ARG A 281 8.50 -12.52 -8.66
CA ARG A 281 8.37 -13.95 -9.01
C ARG A 281 7.26 -14.15 -10.05
N ILE A 282 7.29 -15.27 -10.73
CA ILE A 282 6.18 -15.71 -11.58
C ILE A 282 5.10 -16.31 -10.67
N PRO A 283 3.85 -15.79 -10.69
CA PRO A 283 2.76 -16.39 -9.96
C PRO A 283 2.48 -17.84 -10.43
N ALA A 284 2.17 -18.71 -9.48
CA ALA A 284 1.84 -20.11 -9.77
C ALA A 284 0.42 -20.28 -10.34
N THR A 285 -0.43 -19.26 -10.25
CA THR A 285 -1.83 -19.27 -10.65
C THR A 285 -2.19 -18.01 -11.43
N ARG A 286 -3.36 -18.02 -12.08
CA ARG A 286 -3.92 -16.86 -12.78
C ARG A 286 -5.01 -16.18 -11.94
N PHE A 287 -5.30 -14.92 -12.31
CA PHE A 287 -6.25 -14.05 -11.65
C PHE A 287 -7.33 -13.65 -12.67
N HIS A 288 -8.60 -13.85 -12.32
CA HIS A 288 -9.70 -13.81 -13.27
C HIS A 288 -10.67 -12.67 -12.93
N GLY A 289 -10.99 -11.85 -13.91
CA GLY A 289 -12.00 -10.81 -13.80
C GLY A 289 -13.09 -11.00 -14.84
N SER A 290 -14.35 -10.81 -14.45
CA SER A 290 -15.42 -10.68 -15.42
C SER A 290 -16.29 -9.46 -15.13
N ASP A 291 -16.90 -8.92 -16.18
CA ASP A 291 -17.88 -7.84 -16.08
C ASP A 291 -18.83 -7.92 -17.28
N ARG A 292 -20.08 -7.52 -17.08
CA ARG A 292 -21.05 -7.45 -18.19
C ARG A 292 -20.74 -6.35 -19.18
N ASP A 293 -20.03 -5.30 -18.72
CA ASP A 293 -19.67 -4.14 -19.53
C ASP A 293 -18.35 -4.39 -20.29
N ALA A 294 -18.43 -4.41 -21.62
CA ALA A 294 -17.27 -4.57 -22.49
C ALA A 294 -16.24 -3.45 -22.31
N GLY A 295 -16.67 -2.21 -22.00
CA GLY A 295 -15.80 -1.08 -21.72
C GLY A 295 -14.99 -1.29 -20.42
N ALA A 296 -15.62 -1.84 -19.38
CA ALA A 296 -14.93 -2.22 -18.14
C ALA A 296 -13.86 -3.27 -18.41
N ILE A 297 -14.15 -4.29 -19.23
CA ILE A 297 -13.17 -5.32 -19.61
C ILE A 297 -12.00 -4.73 -20.42
N ALA A 298 -12.27 -3.84 -21.38
CA ALA A 298 -11.22 -3.16 -22.13
C ALA A 298 -10.30 -2.34 -21.19
N MET A 299 -10.88 -1.59 -20.25
CA MET A 299 -10.13 -0.86 -19.22
C MET A 299 -9.30 -1.78 -18.33
N SER A 300 -9.86 -2.90 -17.87
CA SER A 300 -9.14 -3.86 -17.02
C SER A 300 -7.92 -4.44 -17.72
N ARG A 301 -8.05 -4.83 -18.99
CA ARG A 301 -6.94 -5.33 -19.80
C ARG A 301 -5.85 -4.28 -19.98
N ALA A 302 -6.21 -3.06 -20.38
CA ALA A 302 -5.26 -1.96 -20.57
C ALA A 302 -4.55 -1.58 -19.24
N ASN A 303 -5.26 -1.59 -18.11
CA ASN A 303 -4.65 -1.37 -16.80
C ASN A 303 -3.67 -2.49 -16.42
N ALA A 304 -4.02 -3.75 -16.69
CA ALA A 304 -3.14 -4.90 -16.43
C ALA A 304 -1.87 -4.88 -17.30
N GLU A 305 -1.99 -4.45 -18.56
CA GLU A 305 -0.85 -4.25 -19.46
C GLU A 305 0.10 -3.17 -18.92
N ARG A 306 -0.41 -1.99 -18.55
CA ARG A 306 0.38 -0.91 -17.95
C ARG A 306 1.03 -1.33 -16.63
N ALA A 307 0.34 -2.13 -15.82
CA ALA A 307 0.89 -2.70 -14.59
C ALA A 307 1.96 -3.78 -14.82
N GLY A 308 2.11 -4.27 -16.06
CA GLY A 308 3.06 -5.32 -16.42
C GLY A 308 2.67 -6.73 -15.93
N ILE A 309 1.36 -6.95 -15.71
CA ILE A 309 0.86 -8.23 -15.16
C ILE A 309 -0.19 -8.92 -16.06
N ALA A 310 -0.35 -8.45 -17.30
CA ALA A 310 -1.33 -9.01 -18.26
C ALA A 310 -1.14 -10.53 -18.48
N GLY A 311 0.11 -11.02 -18.46
CA GLY A 311 0.40 -12.46 -18.59
C GLY A 311 -0.14 -13.32 -17.43
N TYR A 312 -0.51 -12.73 -16.31
CA TYR A 312 -1.02 -13.42 -15.12
C TYR A 312 -2.52 -13.19 -14.89
N THR A 313 -3.15 -12.36 -15.71
CA THR A 313 -4.56 -11.99 -15.58
C THR A 313 -5.38 -12.42 -16.79
N GLU A 314 -6.65 -12.68 -16.56
CA GLU A 314 -7.62 -12.99 -17.58
C GLU A 314 -8.91 -12.22 -17.34
N PHE A 315 -9.36 -11.44 -18.35
CA PHE A 315 -10.58 -10.65 -18.26
C PHE A 315 -11.56 -11.07 -19.35
N ARG A 316 -12.79 -11.45 -18.95
CA ARG A 316 -13.84 -11.92 -19.85
C ARG A 316 -15.09 -11.06 -19.69
N GLN A 317 -15.72 -10.70 -20.79
CA GLN A 317 -17.07 -10.15 -20.75
C GLN A 317 -18.06 -11.26 -20.45
N GLY A 318 -18.95 -11.05 -19.47
CA GLY A 318 -20.00 -12.01 -19.13
C GLY A 318 -20.87 -11.52 -18.00
N THR A 319 -22.04 -12.10 -17.87
CA THR A 319 -22.98 -11.85 -16.78
C THR A 319 -22.66 -12.76 -15.59
N ILE A 320 -23.18 -12.43 -14.40
CA ILE A 320 -22.96 -13.26 -13.20
C ILE A 320 -23.45 -14.71 -13.39
N SER A 321 -24.50 -14.92 -14.16
CA SER A 321 -25.04 -16.25 -14.45
C SER A 321 -24.10 -17.13 -15.30
N GLU A 322 -23.15 -16.55 -16.01
CA GLU A 322 -22.16 -17.21 -16.86
C GLU A 322 -20.83 -17.47 -16.14
N VAL A 323 -20.70 -17.01 -14.88
CA VAL A 323 -19.47 -17.17 -14.12
C VAL A 323 -19.30 -18.62 -13.66
N HIS A 324 -18.12 -19.17 -13.91
CA HIS A 324 -17.67 -20.49 -13.47
C HIS A 324 -16.33 -20.39 -12.77
N PRO A 325 -16.02 -21.29 -11.84
CA PRO A 325 -14.67 -21.37 -11.28
C PRO A 325 -13.68 -21.68 -12.40
N PRO A 326 -12.51 -21.05 -12.40
CA PRO A 326 -11.43 -21.44 -13.30
C PRO A 326 -10.94 -22.85 -12.96
N GLU A 327 -10.29 -23.51 -13.91
CA GLU A 327 -9.65 -24.81 -13.68
C GLU A 327 -8.55 -24.68 -12.61
N GLY A 328 -8.47 -25.68 -11.74
CA GLY A 328 -7.48 -25.75 -10.67
C GLY A 328 -8.05 -25.78 -9.25
N PRO A 329 -7.23 -25.50 -8.25
CA PRO A 329 -7.67 -25.52 -6.86
C PRO A 329 -8.66 -24.39 -6.54
N PRO A 330 -9.50 -24.56 -5.52
CA PRO A 330 -10.32 -23.49 -4.99
C PRO A 330 -9.45 -22.29 -4.51
N GLY A 331 -10.02 -21.10 -4.57
CA GLY A 331 -9.35 -19.86 -4.19
C GLY A 331 -10.31 -18.86 -3.55
N LEU A 332 -10.16 -17.60 -3.92
CA LEU A 332 -10.92 -16.49 -3.38
C LEU A 332 -11.78 -15.83 -4.47
N VAL A 333 -13.09 -15.79 -4.28
CA VAL A 333 -13.96 -14.82 -4.97
C VAL A 333 -13.98 -13.54 -4.16
N ILE A 334 -13.61 -12.41 -4.77
CA ILE A 334 -13.74 -11.09 -4.13
C ILE A 334 -14.48 -10.15 -5.06
N VAL A 335 -15.51 -9.47 -4.55
CA VAL A 335 -16.40 -8.70 -5.40
C VAL A 335 -16.85 -7.40 -4.71
N ASN A 336 -16.88 -6.32 -5.49
CA ASN A 336 -17.46 -5.04 -5.10
C ASN A 336 -18.67 -4.74 -5.99
N PRO A 337 -19.83 -5.38 -5.74
CA PRO A 337 -21.01 -5.20 -6.57
C PRO A 337 -21.51 -3.76 -6.49
N PRO A 338 -22.32 -3.28 -7.42
CA PRO A 338 -22.95 -1.98 -7.33
C PRO A 338 -23.86 -1.89 -6.08
N TYR A 339 -23.79 -0.74 -5.39
CA TYR A 339 -24.58 -0.41 -4.21
C TYR A 339 -24.92 1.09 -4.17
N GLY A 340 -25.86 1.48 -3.30
CA GLY A 340 -26.31 2.85 -3.14
C GLY A 340 -27.07 3.41 -4.36
N ASN A 341 -26.94 4.70 -4.63
CA ASN A 341 -27.66 5.38 -5.74
C ASN A 341 -26.96 5.24 -7.11
N ARG A 342 -25.95 4.37 -7.23
CA ARG A 342 -25.19 4.17 -8.47
C ARG A 342 -25.96 3.48 -9.58
N ILE A 343 -27.04 2.76 -9.24
CA ILE A 343 -28.03 2.28 -10.19
C ILE A 343 -29.31 3.00 -9.83
N GLY A 344 -29.91 3.71 -10.78
CA GLY A 344 -31.11 4.54 -10.58
C GLY A 344 -32.35 3.78 -10.09
N ASP A 345 -32.28 2.45 -9.91
CA ASP A 345 -33.36 1.59 -9.48
C ASP A 345 -32.90 0.66 -8.33
N LYS A 346 -33.17 1.10 -7.09
CA LYS A 346 -32.87 0.31 -5.88
C LYS A 346 -33.56 -1.07 -5.87
N GLY A 347 -34.66 -1.24 -6.62
CA GLY A 347 -35.37 -2.50 -6.74
C GLY A 347 -34.57 -3.61 -7.41
N LYS A 348 -33.58 -3.26 -8.25
CA LYS A 348 -32.76 -4.24 -8.99
C LYS A 348 -31.56 -4.77 -8.21
N LEU A 349 -31.19 -4.16 -7.09
CA LEU A 349 -30.01 -4.58 -6.33
C LEU A 349 -30.21 -5.92 -5.62
N ALA A 350 -31.28 -6.11 -4.90
CA ALA A 350 -31.52 -7.36 -4.18
C ALA A 350 -31.61 -8.60 -5.09
N PRO A 351 -32.26 -8.54 -6.28
CA PRO A 351 -32.18 -9.61 -7.27
C PRO A 351 -30.75 -9.93 -7.73
N LEU A 352 -29.93 -8.92 -7.98
CA LEU A 352 -28.54 -9.10 -8.38
C LEU A 352 -27.74 -9.85 -7.30
N TYR A 353 -27.87 -9.44 -6.03
CA TYR A 353 -27.18 -10.09 -4.92
C TYR A 353 -27.67 -11.53 -4.71
N ARG A 354 -28.98 -11.80 -4.86
CA ARG A 354 -29.51 -13.18 -4.83
C ARG A 354 -28.92 -14.04 -5.95
N ALA A 355 -28.88 -13.53 -7.19
CA ALA A 355 -28.29 -14.24 -8.31
C ALA A 355 -26.80 -14.54 -8.09
N LEU A 356 -26.05 -13.56 -7.57
CA LEU A 356 -24.65 -13.75 -7.19
C LEU A 356 -24.51 -14.87 -6.15
N GLY A 357 -25.31 -14.84 -5.08
CA GLY A 357 -25.26 -15.86 -4.05
C GLY A 357 -25.60 -17.26 -4.56
N GLN A 358 -26.65 -17.39 -5.41
CA GLN A 358 -27.05 -18.66 -6.02
C GLN A 358 -25.92 -19.25 -6.90
N VAL A 359 -25.29 -18.44 -7.74
CA VAL A 359 -24.17 -18.88 -8.59
C VAL A 359 -22.99 -19.34 -7.74
N LEU A 360 -22.61 -18.56 -6.72
CA LEU A 360 -21.48 -18.91 -5.87
C LEU A 360 -21.77 -20.17 -5.03
N ALA A 361 -22.92 -20.28 -4.43
CA ALA A 361 -23.29 -21.45 -3.65
C ALA A 361 -23.37 -22.74 -4.49
N SER A 362 -23.80 -22.66 -5.77
CA SER A 362 -24.00 -23.84 -6.61
C SER A 362 -22.75 -24.30 -7.37
N ARG A 363 -21.75 -23.41 -7.58
CA ARG A 363 -20.61 -23.71 -8.47
C ARG A 363 -19.25 -23.60 -7.81
N PHE A 364 -19.14 -22.86 -6.69
CA PHE A 364 -17.86 -22.49 -6.09
C PHE A 364 -17.59 -23.24 -4.78
N SER A 365 -17.87 -24.55 -4.77
CA SER A 365 -17.53 -25.41 -3.62
C SER A 365 -16.04 -25.30 -3.28
N GLY A 366 -15.72 -25.17 -1.99
CA GLY A 366 -14.36 -24.98 -1.48
C GLY A 366 -13.80 -23.57 -1.62
N TRP A 367 -14.43 -22.67 -2.40
CA TRP A 367 -13.98 -21.27 -2.53
C TRP A 367 -14.42 -20.43 -1.35
N ARG A 368 -13.59 -19.45 -0.98
CA ARG A 368 -13.96 -18.42 -0.02
C ARG A 368 -14.51 -17.21 -0.75
N VAL A 369 -15.36 -16.43 -0.08
CA VAL A 369 -15.97 -15.23 -0.67
C VAL A 369 -15.68 -14.01 0.18
N GLY A 370 -15.25 -12.94 -0.46
CA GLY A 370 -15.18 -11.56 0.07
C GLY A 370 -16.17 -10.67 -0.70
N LEU A 371 -17.19 -10.17 -0.02
CA LEU A 371 -18.23 -9.31 -0.59
C LEU A 371 -18.15 -7.93 0.05
N VAL A 372 -17.98 -6.88 -0.74
CA VAL A 372 -18.06 -5.50 -0.27
C VAL A 372 -19.47 -4.97 -0.43
N ALA A 373 -20.08 -4.52 0.65
CA ALA A 373 -21.42 -3.95 0.60
C ALA A 373 -21.60 -2.77 1.57
N SER A 374 -22.41 -1.78 1.17
CA SER A 374 -22.77 -0.65 2.04
C SER A 374 -23.91 -0.95 2.99
N GLU A 375 -24.73 -1.93 2.67
CA GLU A 375 -25.91 -2.31 3.44
C GLU A 375 -25.86 -3.81 3.77
N PRO A 376 -25.89 -4.20 5.07
CA PRO A 376 -25.86 -5.61 5.47
C PRO A 376 -26.97 -6.45 4.83
N ARG A 377 -28.17 -5.86 4.63
CA ARG A 377 -29.31 -6.54 3.99
C ARG A 377 -29.00 -7.03 2.57
N LEU A 378 -28.15 -6.31 1.82
CA LEU A 378 -27.74 -6.73 0.48
C LEU A 378 -26.80 -7.93 0.55
N ALA A 379 -25.83 -7.92 1.48
CA ALA A 379 -24.98 -9.07 1.71
C ALA A 379 -25.81 -10.31 2.11
N HIS A 380 -26.72 -10.16 3.07
CA HIS A 380 -27.60 -11.25 3.49
C HIS A 380 -28.54 -11.76 2.39
N ALA A 381 -28.92 -10.89 1.44
CA ALA A 381 -29.74 -11.32 0.28
C ALA A 381 -29.05 -12.35 -0.62
N THR A 382 -27.72 -12.52 -0.53
CA THR A 382 -26.99 -13.59 -1.25
C THR A 382 -27.27 -14.99 -0.68
N GLY A 383 -27.69 -15.10 0.58
CA GLY A 383 -27.84 -16.38 1.29
C GLY A 383 -26.53 -17.07 1.66
N LEU A 384 -25.37 -16.42 1.46
CA LEU A 384 -24.06 -16.99 1.79
C LEU A 384 -23.79 -16.99 3.30
N PRO A 385 -23.04 -17.98 3.83
CA PRO A 385 -22.75 -18.14 5.27
C PRO A 385 -21.61 -17.18 5.71
N PHE A 386 -21.91 -15.90 5.80
CA PHE A 386 -20.92 -14.91 6.19
C PHE A 386 -20.53 -15.00 7.67
N LEU A 387 -19.25 -14.86 7.92
CA LEU A 387 -18.68 -14.59 9.23
C LEU A 387 -19.07 -13.16 9.68
N PRO A 388 -18.96 -12.83 10.98
CA PRO A 388 -19.16 -11.46 11.43
C PRO A 388 -18.33 -10.46 10.61
N PRO A 389 -18.93 -9.40 10.06
CA PRO A 389 -18.21 -8.42 9.25
C PRO A 389 -17.24 -7.60 10.11
N GLY A 390 -16.19 -7.10 9.48
CA GLY A 390 -15.32 -6.10 10.07
C GLY A 390 -16.02 -4.73 10.22
N PRO A 391 -15.32 -3.75 10.83
CA PRO A 391 -15.85 -2.40 10.97
C PRO A 391 -16.13 -1.76 9.60
N PRO A 392 -17.16 -0.88 9.51
CA PRO A 392 -17.45 -0.18 8.26
C PRO A 392 -16.35 0.83 7.91
N VAL A 393 -15.93 0.86 6.65
CA VAL A 393 -14.84 1.68 6.09
C VAL A 393 -15.41 2.76 5.18
N PRO A 394 -14.95 4.02 5.24
CA PRO A 394 -15.38 5.09 4.33
C PRO A 394 -15.00 4.79 2.87
N HIS A 395 -15.95 4.87 1.94
CA HIS A 395 -15.72 4.69 0.52
C HIS A 395 -16.71 5.50 -0.34
N GLY A 396 -16.21 6.49 -1.09
CA GLY A 396 -17.03 7.25 -2.05
C GLY A 396 -18.25 7.95 -1.42
N GLY A 397 -18.11 8.54 -0.22
CA GLY A 397 -19.21 9.20 0.49
C GLY A 397 -20.14 8.24 1.25
N LEU A 398 -19.94 6.93 1.14
CA LEU A 398 -20.66 5.89 1.86
C LEU A 398 -19.74 5.16 2.85
N ARG A 399 -20.32 4.31 3.69
CA ARG A 399 -19.56 3.34 4.49
C ARG A 399 -19.84 1.95 3.94
N VAL A 400 -18.78 1.16 3.75
CA VAL A 400 -18.87 -0.22 3.28
C VAL A 400 -18.23 -1.17 4.28
N SER A 401 -18.75 -2.40 4.34
CA SER A 401 -18.16 -3.48 5.11
C SER A 401 -17.75 -4.62 4.20
N LEU A 402 -16.69 -5.31 4.57
CA LEU A 402 -16.28 -6.56 3.94
C LEU A 402 -16.95 -7.72 4.67
N PHE A 403 -17.81 -8.45 3.96
CA PHE A 403 -18.43 -9.71 4.38
C PHE A 403 -17.60 -10.86 3.85
N ARG A 404 -17.24 -11.82 4.71
CA ARG A 404 -16.37 -12.95 4.34
C ARG A 404 -17.00 -14.26 4.71
N THR A 405 -16.76 -15.29 3.90
CA THR A 405 -17.12 -16.68 4.25
C THR A 405 -15.87 -17.49 4.59
N GLY A 406 -16.04 -18.64 5.23
CA GLY A 406 -15.13 -19.76 5.10
C GLY A 406 -15.23 -20.39 3.70
N PRO A 407 -14.57 -21.55 3.46
CA PRO A 407 -14.80 -22.33 2.26
C PRO A 407 -16.29 -22.66 2.12
N LEU A 408 -16.85 -22.44 0.92
CA LEU A 408 -18.23 -22.79 0.62
C LEU A 408 -18.40 -24.33 0.58
N PRO A 409 -19.58 -24.87 0.97
CA PRO A 409 -19.83 -26.30 0.95
C PRO A 409 -19.80 -26.93 -0.44
#